data_61b0b39999dd419c27c6992ce29371d3
#
_entry.id   61b0b39999dd419c27c6992ce29371d3
#
_cell.length_a   1.000
_cell.length_b   1.000
_cell.length_c   1.000
_cell.angle_alpha   90.00
_cell.angle_beta   90.00
_cell.angle_gamma   90.00
#
_symmetry.space_group_name_H-M   'P 1'
#
loop_
_entity.id
_entity.type
_entity.pdbx_description
1 polymer ?
#
loop_
_entity_poly.entity_id
_entity_poly.type
_entity_poly.pdbx_seq_one_letter_code
_entity_poly.pdbx_strand_id
1 'polypeptide(L)'
;VSNSCAILAWLVGLLLFFSSTVFAAPPQFSQVTPATPLTFPHDFGAHPNFRTEWWYATGWLETPDKRPLGFQITFFRSATEHDADNPSRFAPHQLIIAHAALSDPGVGRLLHDQKTARAGFGLAYAKEGNTEVKLDQWRLVRADNGEYRALIQARDFTFELSLTPSQAPMPQGDGGYSRKGPRPEQASYYYSEPQLRVAGSVVRNGKASKVSGTAWLDHEWSTSVLNPDAAGWDWAGINLDDGSALMAFQIRGKGGAKLWAHAALRDKSGAVKHFAPDEVRFTPQRTWRSPRTNATYPVAMQIRTGASTWELTPLQNDQELDSRQSTGAVYWEGAVTVQRDGQTAGRGYLELTGYFKPLKL
;
A
#
# COMPACT_ATOMS: atom_id res chain seq x y z
N VAL A 1 22.34 -13.52 -94.37
CA VAL A 1 21.39 -12.62 -93.72
C VAL A 1 21.07 -13.21 -92.34
N SER A 2 21.67 -12.70 -91.32
CA SER A 2 21.47 -13.17 -89.95
C SER A 2 21.02 -12.00 -89.09
N ASN A 3 19.86 -12.08 -88.50
CA ASN A 3 19.35 -11.12 -87.52
C ASN A 3 19.61 -11.64 -86.12
N SER A 4 20.47 -10.92 -85.39
CA SER A 4 20.67 -11.14 -83.96
C SER A 4 19.75 -10.21 -83.18
N CYS A 5 18.85 -10.80 -82.41
CA CYS A 5 17.97 -10.11 -81.49
C CYS A 5 18.60 -10.08 -80.11
N ALA A 6 18.97 -8.89 -79.63
CA ALA A 6 19.49 -8.70 -78.29
C ALA A 6 18.34 -8.58 -77.30
N ILE A 7 18.29 -9.48 -76.36
CA ILE A 7 17.31 -9.45 -75.24
C ILE A 7 17.99 -8.70 -74.09
N LEU A 8 17.44 -7.52 -73.79
CA LEU A 8 17.88 -6.71 -72.64
C LEU A 8 17.13 -7.20 -71.41
N ALA A 9 17.85 -7.90 -70.51
CA ALA A 9 17.32 -8.38 -69.24
C ALA A 9 17.31 -7.26 -68.21
N TRP A 10 16.16 -6.80 -67.79
CA TRP A 10 15.98 -5.90 -66.66
C TRP A 10 16.08 -6.70 -65.34
N LEU A 11 17.17 -6.54 -64.59
CA LEU A 11 17.31 -6.98 -63.25
C LEU A 11 16.61 -5.95 -62.30
N VAL A 12 15.38 -6.24 -61.92
CA VAL A 12 14.71 -5.52 -60.85
C VAL A 12 15.25 -6.09 -59.50
N GLY A 13 16.17 -5.35 -58.90
CA GLY A 13 16.64 -5.65 -57.56
C GLY A 13 15.57 -5.34 -56.52
N LEU A 14 14.92 -6.38 -55.98
CA LEU A 14 14.00 -6.28 -54.87
C LEU A 14 14.81 -6.08 -53.57
N LEU A 15 15.01 -4.83 -53.17
CA LEU A 15 15.55 -4.50 -51.84
C LEU A 15 14.49 -4.81 -50.79
N LEU A 16 14.58 -6.00 -50.18
CA LEU A 16 13.85 -6.35 -48.97
C LEU A 16 14.45 -5.56 -47.81
N PHE A 17 13.84 -4.41 -47.48
CA PHE A 17 14.06 -3.77 -46.19
C PHE A 17 13.54 -4.70 -45.09
N PHE A 18 14.42 -5.48 -44.51
CA PHE A 18 14.17 -6.10 -43.20
C PHE A 18 14.13 -4.95 -42.18
N SER A 19 12.95 -4.43 -41.94
CA SER A 19 12.71 -3.60 -40.75
C SER A 19 12.90 -4.50 -39.54
N SER A 20 14.10 -4.52 -39.00
CA SER A 20 14.35 -5.09 -37.68
C SER A 20 13.53 -4.27 -36.69
N THR A 21 12.39 -4.81 -36.27
CA THR A 21 11.68 -4.30 -35.11
C THR A 21 12.62 -4.49 -33.91
N VAL A 22 13.35 -3.46 -33.57
CA VAL A 22 14.08 -3.40 -32.29
C VAL A 22 13.02 -3.37 -31.23
N PHE A 23 12.71 -4.52 -30.64
CA PHE A 23 11.96 -4.56 -29.41
C PHE A 23 12.88 -3.94 -28.36
N ALA A 24 12.49 -2.78 -27.83
CA ALA A 24 13.14 -2.20 -26.68
C ALA A 24 13.18 -3.23 -25.55
N ALA A 25 14.34 -3.38 -24.93
CA ALA A 25 14.43 -4.25 -23.75
C ALA A 25 13.46 -3.75 -22.67
N PRO A 26 12.76 -4.63 -21.99
CA PRO A 26 11.88 -4.23 -20.90
C PRO A 26 12.70 -3.44 -19.86
N PRO A 27 12.11 -2.40 -19.23
CA PRO A 27 12.81 -1.59 -18.25
C PRO A 27 13.34 -2.49 -17.12
N GLN A 28 14.62 -2.31 -16.78
CA GLN A 28 15.23 -3.01 -15.66
C GLN A 28 14.99 -2.21 -14.39
N PHE A 29 14.30 -2.82 -13.44
CA PHE A 29 14.08 -2.22 -12.12
C PHE A 29 15.12 -2.71 -11.12
N SER A 30 15.46 -1.84 -10.17
CA SER A 30 16.34 -2.16 -9.05
C SER A 30 15.76 -3.30 -8.21
N GLN A 31 16.64 -4.16 -7.70
CA GLN A 31 16.23 -5.21 -6.79
C GLN A 31 16.44 -4.78 -5.33
N VAL A 32 15.57 -5.23 -4.45
CA VAL A 32 15.75 -5.07 -3.02
C VAL A 32 16.84 -6.03 -2.55
N THR A 33 17.85 -5.49 -1.89
CA THR A 33 19.01 -6.26 -1.41
C THR A 33 19.16 -6.12 0.10
N PRO A 34 19.59 -7.18 0.82
CA PRO A 34 19.95 -7.06 2.22
C PRO A 34 21.12 -6.09 2.42
N ALA A 35 21.29 -5.58 3.63
CA ALA A 35 22.38 -4.68 4.02
C ALA A 35 22.40 -3.29 3.34
N THR A 36 21.30 -2.87 2.72
CA THR A 36 21.11 -1.49 2.29
C THR A 36 20.31 -0.76 3.37
N PRO A 37 20.92 0.10 4.17
CA PRO A 37 20.20 0.79 5.24
C PRO A 37 19.26 1.86 4.66
N LEU A 38 18.13 2.07 5.31
CA LEU A 38 17.28 3.22 5.04
C LEU A 38 17.99 4.52 5.45
N THR A 39 17.87 5.54 4.63
CA THR A 39 18.55 6.84 4.81
C THR A 39 17.52 7.97 4.85
N PHE A 40 17.30 8.54 6.02
CA PHE A 40 16.39 9.67 6.19
C PHE A 40 17.13 11.00 6.13
N PRO A 41 16.58 12.05 5.50
CA PRO A 41 15.20 12.17 4.97
C PRO A 41 14.97 11.59 3.57
N HIS A 42 16.00 11.12 2.85
CA HIS A 42 15.88 10.67 1.45
C HIS A 42 14.76 9.66 1.25
N ASP A 43 14.68 8.64 2.11
CA ASP A 43 13.74 7.54 1.97
C ASP A 43 12.33 7.85 2.50
N PHE A 44 12.02 9.11 2.84
CA PHE A 44 10.64 9.58 2.92
C PHE A 44 10.04 9.81 1.53
N GLY A 45 10.87 10.05 0.50
CA GLY A 45 10.46 10.33 -0.87
C GLY A 45 10.26 9.09 -1.73
N ALA A 46 9.95 9.32 -3.00
CA ALA A 46 9.72 8.27 -3.97
C ALA A 46 11.01 7.59 -4.44
N HIS A 47 10.89 6.31 -4.84
CA HIS A 47 11.98 5.46 -5.33
C HIS A 47 11.66 4.97 -6.76
N PRO A 48 11.75 5.85 -7.79
CA PRO A 48 11.29 5.55 -9.15
C PRO A 48 12.03 4.39 -9.83
N ASN A 49 13.21 4.03 -9.33
CA ASN A 49 13.99 2.89 -9.83
C ASN A 49 13.41 1.52 -9.44
N PHE A 50 12.43 1.49 -8.54
CA PHE A 50 11.70 0.29 -8.16
C PHE A 50 10.34 0.24 -8.87
N ARG A 51 9.81 -0.98 -9.09
CA ARG A 51 8.59 -1.18 -9.85
C ARG A 51 7.35 -0.65 -9.14
N THR A 52 7.23 -0.88 -7.84
CA THR A 52 6.05 -0.52 -7.04
C THR A 52 6.43 0.11 -5.72
N GLU A 53 5.57 1.00 -5.24
CA GLU A 53 5.77 1.75 -4.00
C GLU A 53 4.42 2.23 -3.48
N TRP A 54 4.28 2.33 -2.14
CA TRP A 54 3.07 2.89 -1.55
C TRP A 54 3.34 3.62 -0.24
N TRP A 55 2.57 4.66 -0.03
CA TRP A 55 2.38 5.37 1.24
C TRP A 55 0.99 5.05 1.74
N TYR A 56 0.88 4.41 2.87
CA TYR A 56 -0.37 3.88 3.41
C TYR A 56 -0.57 4.43 4.82
N ALA A 57 -1.51 5.39 4.98
CA ALA A 57 -1.85 5.99 6.25
C ALA A 57 -3.23 5.51 6.69
N THR A 58 -3.31 4.91 7.87
CA THR A 58 -4.55 4.45 8.49
C THR A 58 -4.65 4.91 9.93
N GLY A 59 -5.86 5.00 10.46
CA GLY A 59 -5.98 5.39 11.84
C GLY A 59 -7.41 5.50 12.35
N TRP A 60 -7.47 5.86 13.61
CA TRP A 60 -8.68 6.17 14.33
C TRP A 60 -8.79 7.65 14.57
N LEU A 61 -10.00 8.16 14.36
CA LEU A 61 -10.38 9.53 14.65
C LEU A 61 -11.54 9.53 15.65
N GLU A 62 -11.62 10.60 16.42
CA GLU A 62 -12.70 10.85 17.34
C GLU A 62 -13.22 12.26 17.12
N THR A 63 -14.52 12.39 17.02
CA THR A 63 -15.22 13.68 16.97
C THR A 63 -15.36 14.28 18.38
N PRO A 64 -15.67 15.59 18.54
CA PRO A 64 -15.84 16.20 19.87
C PRO A 64 -16.92 15.53 20.74
N ASP A 65 -17.95 14.92 20.11
CA ASP A 65 -19.02 14.14 20.75
C ASP A 65 -18.63 12.66 20.95
N LYS A 66 -17.31 12.34 20.92
CA LYS A 66 -16.74 11.02 21.19
C LYS A 66 -17.15 9.91 20.22
N ARG A 67 -17.64 10.25 19.05
CA ARG A 67 -17.96 9.26 18.03
C ARG A 67 -16.68 8.77 17.35
N PRO A 68 -16.44 7.45 17.32
CA PRO A 68 -15.26 6.88 16.68
C PRO A 68 -15.46 6.83 15.16
N LEU A 69 -14.37 7.10 14.42
CA LEU A 69 -14.27 6.94 12.99
C LEU A 69 -12.95 6.24 12.66
N GLY A 70 -12.93 5.46 11.59
CA GLY A 70 -11.70 4.95 10.99
C GLY A 70 -11.39 5.67 9.68
N PHE A 71 -10.13 5.83 9.33
CA PHE A 71 -9.74 6.38 8.04
C PHE A 71 -8.58 5.60 7.41
N GLN A 72 -8.54 5.61 6.09
CA GLN A 72 -7.45 5.08 5.28
C GLN A 72 -7.17 6.05 4.13
N ILE A 73 -5.90 6.27 3.84
CA ILE A 73 -5.40 7.03 2.70
C ILE A 73 -4.20 6.26 2.16
N THR A 74 -4.27 5.83 0.90
CA THR A 74 -3.14 5.17 0.24
C THR A 74 -2.82 5.88 -1.06
N PHE A 75 -1.54 6.12 -1.29
CA PHE A 75 -1.01 6.47 -2.60
C PHE A 75 -0.08 5.36 -3.04
N PHE A 76 -0.25 4.90 -4.26
CA PHE A 76 0.64 3.95 -4.91
C PHE A 76 1.33 4.63 -6.07
N ARG A 77 2.58 4.28 -6.28
CA ARG A 77 3.33 4.53 -7.50
C ARG A 77 3.65 3.19 -8.14
N SER A 78 3.36 3.04 -9.40
CA SER A 78 3.69 1.84 -10.16
C SER A 78 4.40 2.24 -11.45
N ALA A 79 5.59 1.73 -11.66
CA ALA A 79 6.26 1.85 -12.95
C ALA A 79 5.58 0.91 -13.95
N THR A 80 5.49 1.36 -15.19
CA THR A 80 4.92 0.57 -16.28
C THR A 80 6.03 -0.14 -17.08
N GLU A 81 5.64 -1.02 -17.99
CA GLU A 81 6.57 -1.68 -18.91
C GLU A 81 6.80 -0.87 -20.20
N HIS A 82 6.36 0.39 -20.24
CA HIS A 82 6.65 1.26 -21.38
C HIS A 82 8.15 1.55 -21.46
N ASP A 83 8.64 1.59 -22.72
CA ASP A 83 10.00 1.96 -23.04
C ASP A 83 10.37 3.28 -22.35
N ALA A 84 11.40 3.22 -21.48
CA ALA A 84 11.90 4.37 -20.74
C ALA A 84 12.49 5.45 -21.67
N ASP A 85 12.99 5.05 -22.84
CA ASP A 85 13.59 5.93 -23.84
C ASP A 85 12.55 6.58 -24.76
N ASN A 86 11.26 6.27 -24.59
CA ASN A 86 10.20 6.91 -25.35
C ASN A 86 10.15 8.42 -25.05
N PRO A 87 10.47 9.30 -26.01
CA PRO A 87 10.58 10.74 -25.76
C PRO A 87 9.22 11.43 -25.57
N SER A 88 8.12 10.69 -25.75
CA SER A 88 6.79 11.26 -25.62
C SER A 88 6.47 11.63 -24.16
N ARG A 89 6.20 12.90 -23.92
CA ARG A 89 5.67 13.35 -22.61
C ARG A 89 4.32 12.71 -22.23
N PHE A 90 3.69 12.03 -23.19
CA PHE A 90 2.43 11.28 -22.97
C PHE A 90 2.65 9.81 -22.65
N ALA A 91 3.88 9.29 -22.79
CA ALA A 91 4.17 7.92 -22.41
C ALA A 91 3.91 7.71 -20.91
N PRO A 92 3.14 6.68 -20.52
CA PRO A 92 2.78 6.47 -19.12
C PRO A 92 3.88 5.68 -18.40
N HIS A 93 5.08 6.27 -18.23
CA HIS A 93 6.19 5.60 -17.57
C HIS A 93 5.87 5.21 -16.12
N GLN A 94 5.05 6.01 -15.45
CA GLN A 94 4.59 5.73 -14.09
C GLN A 94 3.11 6.07 -13.93
N LEU A 95 2.44 5.28 -13.12
CA LEU A 95 1.08 5.51 -12.67
C LEU A 95 1.09 5.92 -11.19
N ILE A 96 0.24 6.90 -10.86
CA ILE A 96 -0.12 7.22 -9.48
C ILE A 96 -1.56 6.76 -9.29
N ILE A 97 -1.77 5.97 -8.26
CA ILE A 97 -3.08 5.46 -7.86
C ILE A 97 -3.33 5.92 -6.44
N ALA A 98 -4.54 6.28 -6.10
CA ALA A 98 -4.88 6.66 -4.74
C ALA A 98 -6.22 6.07 -4.33
N HIS A 99 -6.27 5.57 -3.10
CA HIS A 99 -7.49 5.14 -2.42
C HIS A 99 -7.69 5.96 -1.15
N ALA A 100 -8.93 6.24 -0.82
CA ALA A 100 -9.28 6.81 0.46
C ALA A 100 -10.57 6.20 0.98
N ALA A 101 -10.64 5.99 2.28
CA ALA A 101 -11.80 5.40 2.92
C ALA A 101 -12.10 6.00 4.29
N LEU A 102 -13.39 6.06 4.61
CA LEU A 102 -13.92 6.49 5.89
C LEU A 102 -14.83 5.39 6.45
N SER A 103 -14.46 4.84 7.61
CA SER A 103 -15.28 3.95 8.41
C SER A 103 -16.09 4.79 9.41
N ASP A 104 -17.39 4.89 9.21
CA ASP A 104 -18.33 5.55 10.12
C ASP A 104 -19.44 4.57 10.50
N PRO A 105 -19.50 4.10 11.76
CA PRO A 105 -20.56 3.19 12.21
C PRO A 105 -21.97 3.71 11.97
N GLY A 106 -22.15 5.02 11.94
CA GLY A 106 -23.45 5.64 11.61
C GLY A 106 -23.87 5.45 10.16
N VAL A 107 -22.97 5.02 9.28
CA VAL A 107 -23.26 4.64 7.87
C VAL A 107 -23.47 3.13 7.73
N GLY A 108 -22.79 2.33 8.54
CA GLY A 108 -22.88 0.86 8.53
C GLY A 108 -22.11 0.19 7.39
N ARG A 109 -21.43 0.94 6.54
CA ARG A 109 -20.53 0.46 5.47
C ARG A 109 -19.36 1.40 5.27
N LEU A 110 -18.30 0.90 4.64
CA LEU A 110 -17.17 1.74 4.25
C LEU A 110 -17.60 2.74 3.17
N LEU A 111 -17.33 4.01 3.39
CA LEU A 111 -17.31 5.02 2.33
C LEU A 111 -15.90 5.04 1.74
N HIS A 112 -15.79 4.90 0.43
CA HIS A 112 -14.47 4.91 -0.23
C HIS A 112 -14.53 5.55 -1.61
N ASP A 113 -13.38 6.03 -2.06
CA ASP A 113 -13.17 6.56 -3.39
C ASP A 113 -11.77 6.21 -3.89
N GLN A 114 -11.56 6.27 -5.20
CA GLN A 114 -10.32 5.88 -5.84
C GLN A 114 -10.04 6.75 -7.06
N LYS A 115 -8.75 6.96 -7.33
CA LYS A 115 -8.28 7.69 -8.51
C LYS A 115 -7.08 6.98 -9.12
N THR A 116 -6.89 7.13 -10.42
CA THR A 116 -5.70 6.66 -11.15
C THR A 116 -5.37 7.64 -12.25
N ALA A 117 -4.09 8.00 -12.38
CA ALA A 117 -3.59 8.75 -13.51
C ALA A 117 -2.14 8.38 -13.81
N ARG A 118 -1.71 8.57 -15.06
CA ARG A 118 -0.29 8.58 -15.38
C ARG A 118 0.38 9.78 -14.71
N ALA A 119 1.60 9.60 -14.26
CA ALA A 119 2.40 10.70 -13.72
C ALA A 119 2.71 11.74 -14.79
N GLY A 120 2.71 13.00 -14.41
CA GLY A 120 3.09 14.11 -15.28
C GLY A 120 2.16 15.31 -15.21
N PHE A 121 2.55 16.37 -15.93
CA PHE A 121 1.83 17.64 -16.12
C PHE A 121 1.46 18.37 -14.80
N GLY A 122 2.12 18.03 -13.69
CA GLY A 122 1.78 18.58 -12.37
C GLY A 122 0.45 18.09 -11.80
N LEU A 123 -0.22 17.14 -12.47
CA LEU A 123 -1.50 16.57 -12.06
C LEU A 123 -1.34 15.34 -11.19
N ALA A 124 -0.35 14.49 -11.49
CA ALA A 124 -0.04 13.31 -10.72
C ALA A 124 1.49 13.13 -10.65
N TYR A 125 2.03 12.95 -9.46
CA TYR A 125 3.46 12.72 -9.22
C TYR A 125 3.73 12.17 -7.82
N ALA A 126 4.91 11.58 -7.64
CA ALA A 126 5.54 11.31 -6.37
C ALA A 126 6.98 11.83 -6.45
N LYS A 127 7.40 12.68 -5.49
CA LYS A 127 8.74 13.30 -5.48
C LYS A 127 9.73 12.45 -4.70
N GLU A 128 10.97 12.45 -5.17
CA GLU A 128 12.11 11.90 -4.45
C GLU A 128 12.53 12.79 -3.27
N GLY A 129 13.24 12.25 -2.30
CA GLY A 129 13.89 12.97 -1.20
C GLY A 129 12.99 13.33 -0.02
N ASN A 130 11.71 13.53 -0.20
CA ASN A 130 10.73 13.71 0.88
C ASN A 130 9.33 13.33 0.39
N THR A 131 8.42 12.98 1.30
CA THR A 131 7.05 12.64 0.90
C THR A 131 6.34 13.85 0.30
N GLU A 132 6.09 13.80 -0.98
CA GLU A 132 5.17 14.68 -1.67
C GLU A 132 4.52 13.90 -2.81
N VAL A 133 3.34 13.35 -2.54
CA VAL A 133 2.56 12.58 -3.50
C VAL A 133 1.27 13.32 -3.80
N LYS A 134 0.95 13.44 -5.09
CA LYS A 134 -0.24 14.14 -5.56
C LYS A 134 -0.93 13.34 -6.67
N LEU A 135 -2.25 13.37 -6.64
CA LEU A 135 -3.12 12.90 -7.70
C LEU A 135 -4.35 13.79 -7.78
N ASP A 136 -4.40 14.67 -8.78
CA ASP A 136 -5.41 15.69 -8.94
C ASP A 136 -5.45 16.63 -7.71
N GLN A 137 -6.56 16.67 -6.96
CA GLN A 137 -6.68 17.45 -5.72
C GLN A 137 -6.25 16.67 -4.47
N TRP A 138 -6.05 15.37 -4.58
CA TRP A 138 -5.59 14.54 -3.46
C TRP A 138 -4.08 14.66 -3.27
N ARG A 139 -3.64 14.81 -2.04
CA ARG A 139 -2.22 14.93 -1.74
C ARG A 139 -1.88 14.44 -0.33
N LEU A 140 -0.66 13.93 -0.21
CA LEU A 140 0.01 13.66 1.05
C LEU A 140 1.40 14.31 0.97
N VAL A 141 1.68 15.23 1.87
CA VAL A 141 2.92 16.01 1.87
C VAL A 141 3.51 16.01 3.27
N ARG A 142 4.79 15.69 3.39
CA ARG A 142 5.58 15.81 4.62
C ARG A 142 6.30 17.15 4.62
N ALA A 143 6.03 17.98 5.60
CA ALA A 143 6.68 19.27 5.80
C ALA A 143 8.09 19.10 6.44
N ASP A 144 8.89 20.17 6.42
CA ASP A 144 10.26 20.16 6.97
C ASP A 144 10.31 19.85 8.47
N ASN A 145 9.25 20.17 9.21
CA ASN A 145 9.10 19.82 10.63
C ASN A 145 8.67 18.35 10.87
N GLY A 146 8.55 17.57 9.81
CA GLY A 146 8.15 16.16 9.84
C GLY A 146 6.65 15.90 9.87
N GLU A 147 5.80 16.91 9.98
CA GLU A 147 4.34 16.77 9.95
C GLU A 147 3.86 16.39 8.54
N TYR A 148 3.02 15.37 8.45
CA TYR A 148 2.32 15.05 7.21
C TYR A 148 1.00 15.81 7.13
N ARG A 149 0.69 16.32 5.96
CA ARG A 149 -0.58 16.97 5.63
C ARG A 149 -1.27 16.20 4.53
N ALA A 150 -2.45 15.68 4.83
CA ALA A 150 -3.30 14.98 3.89
C ALA A 150 -4.50 15.84 3.52
N LEU A 151 -4.70 16.07 2.22
CA LEU A 151 -5.93 16.66 1.68
C LEU A 151 -6.51 15.63 0.70
N ILE A 152 -7.70 15.13 1.02
CA ILE A 152 -8.42 14.16 0.22
C ILE A 152 -9.84 14.67 -0.01
N GLN A 153 -10.19 14.92 -1.25
CA GLN A 153 -11.53 15.33 -1.66
C GLN A 153 -12.20 14.17 -2.38
N ALA A 154 -12.75 13.24 -1.60
CA ALA A 154 -13.48 12.09 -2.10
C ALA A 154 -14.95 12.46 -2.40
N ARG A 155 -15.67 11.60 -3.10
CA ARG A 155 -17.07 11.82 -3.49
C ARG A 155 -18.00 12.05 -2.30
N ASP A 156 -17.86 11.26 -1.25
CA ASP A 156 -18.79 11.21 -0.12
C ASP A 156 -18.20 11.84 1.16
N PHE A 157 -16.92 12.23 1.14
CA PHE A 157 -16.24 12.85 2.28
C PHE A 157 -15.00 13.65 1.84
N THR A 158 -14.54 14.53 2.72
CA THR A 158 -13.24 15.22 2.57
C THR A 158 -12.44 15.04 3.85
N PHE A 159 -11.16 14.75 3.72
CA PHE A 159 -10.18 14.82 4.81
C PHE A 159 -9.27 16.03 4.64
N GLU A 160 -9.11 16.79 5.71
CA GLU A 160 -8.02 17.74 5.93
C GLU A 160 -7.34 17.35 7.24
N LEU A 161 -6.27 16.55 7.16
CA LEU A 161 -5.63 15.97 8.33
C LEU A 161 -4.15 16.36 8.40
N SER A 162 -3.69 16.70 9.61
CA SER A 162 -2.29 16.75 9.98
C SER A 162 -1.95 15.50 10.78
N LEU A 163 -0.87 14.80 10.42
CA LEU A 163 -0.34 13.65 11.14
C LEU A 163 1.06 14.01 11.65
N THR A 164 1.21 14.12 12.94
CA THR A 164 2.47 14.56 13.56
C THR A 164 3.20 13.37 14.16
N PRO A 165 4.41 13.04 13.69
CA PRO A 165 5.23 11.97 14.28
C PRO A 165 5.54 12.26 15.75
N SER A 166 5.42 11.24 16.57
CA SER A 166 5.79 11.29 18.00
C SER A 166 7.07 10.52 18.30
N GLN A 167 7.54 9.73 17.35
CA GLN A 167 8.70 8.85 17.45
C GLN A 167 9.41 8.77 16.09
N ALA A 168 10.65 8.28 16.08
CA ALA A 168 11.39 8.03 14.85
C ALA A 168 10.72 6.92 14.00
N PRO A 169 10.96 6.89 12.67
CA PRO A 169 10.54 5.77 11.83
C PRO A 169 10.99 4.43 12.40
N MET A 170 10.17 3.41 12.18
CA MET A 170 10.42 2.03 12.61
C MET A 170 10.73 1.18 11.38
N PRO A 171 12.02 0.94 11.04
CA PRO A 171 12.38 0.04 9.96
C PRO A 171 11.84 -1.37 10.21
N GLN A 172 11.25 -1.99 9.21
CA GLN A 172 10.67 -3.32 9.29
C GLN A 172 11.64 -4.39 8.78
N GLY A 173 11.66 -5.54 9.42
CA GLY A 173 12.60 -6.60 9.10
C GLY A 173 14.02 -6.28 9.56
N ASP A 174 15.02 -6.58 8.74
CA ASP A 174 16.43 -6.30 9.04
C ASP A 174 16.80 -4.90 8.54
N GLY A 175 16.70 -3.90 9.43
CA GLY A 175 17.03 -2.51 9.11
C GLY A 175 16.23 -1.88 7.97
N GLY A 176 15.05 -2.41 7.66
CA GLY A 176 14.22 -1.99 6.52
C GLY A 176 14.12 -3.01 5.40
N TYR A 177 15.00 -4.02 5.36
CA TYR A 177 14.87 -5.15 4.45
C TYR A 177 13.82 -6.14 4.98
N SER A 178 12.61 -6.04 4.48
CA SER A 178 11.45 -6.80 4.93
C SER A 178 11.13 -7.96 3.98
N ARG A 179 11.44 -9.19 4.38
CA ARG A 179 11.15 -10.38 3.60
C ARG A 179 9.66 -10.68 3.56
N LYS A 180 9.18 -11.07 2.38
CA LYS A 180 7.79 -11.47 2.09
C LYS A 180 7.68 -12.94 1.67
N GLY A 181 8.79 -13.66 1.70
CA GLY A 181 8.84 -15.06 1.30
C GLY A 181 10.19 -15.71 1.61
N PRO A 182 10.33 -17.02 1.29
CA PRO A 182 11.55 -17.77 1.57
C PRO A 182 12.75 -17.35 0.71
N ARG A 183 12.51 -16.78 -0.48
CA ARG A 183 13.60 -16.36 -1.37
C ARG A 183 14.02 -14.92 -1.06
N PRO A 184 15.32 -14.59 -1.13
CA PRO A 184 15.82 -13.24 -0.82
C PRO A 184 15.17 -12.12 -1.64
N GLU A 185 14.92 -12.35 -2.94
CA GLU A 185 14.32 -11.36 -3.83
C GLU A 185 12.85 -11.05 -3.50
N GLN A 186 12.19 -11.91 -2.72
CA GLN A 186 10.83 -11.67 -2.21
C GLN A 186 10.88 -10.77 -0.98
N ALA A 187 11.19 -9.51 -1.20
CA ALA A 187 11.39 -8.53 -0.15
C ALA A 187 11.00 -7.13 -0.62
N SER A 188 10.83 -6.24 0.32
CA SER A 188 10.66 -4.81 0.12
C SER A 188 11.62 -4.03 1.02
N TYR A 189 11.91 -2.78 0.67
CA TYR A 189 12.31 -1.81 1.67
C TYR A 189 11.06 -1.26 2.32
N TYR A 190 11.03 -1.21 3.65
CA TYR A 190 9.83 -0.94 4.40
C TYR A 190 10.13 -0.30 5.75
N TYR A 191 9.46 0.80 6.02
CA TYR A 191 9.39 1.36 7.37
C TYR A 191 7.96 1.78 7.71
N SER A 192 7.70 1.86 9.01
CA SER A 192 6.44 2.36 9.57
C SER A 192 6.68 3.60 10.43
N GLU A 193 5.71 4.47 10.50
CA GLU A 193 5.61 5.54 11.50
C GLU A 193 4.32 5.34 12.30
N PRO A 194 4.38 4.55 13.38
CA PRO A 194 3.25 4.37 14.29
C PRO A 194 3.09 5.56 15.24
N GLN A 195 1.97 5.58 15.98
CA GLN A 195 1.70 6.59 17.00
C GLN A 195 1.71 8.05 16.47
N LEU A 196 1.35 8.26 15.19
CA LEU A 196 1.18 9.58 14.62
C LEU A 196 -0.03 10.25 15.28
N ARG A 197 0.15 11.42 15.88
CA ARG A 197 -0.97 12.21 16.40
C ARG A 197 -1.70 12.86 15.25
N VAL A 198 -3.02 12.71 15.22
CA VAL A 198 -3.86 13.27 14.16
C VAL A 198 -4.71 14.41 14.70
N ALA A 199 -4.78 15.49 13.93
CA ALA A 199 -5.72 16.58 14.11
C ALA A 199 -6.22 17.07 12.76
N GLY A 200 -7.45 17.62 12.71
CA GLY A 200 -7.97 18.14 11.46
C GLY A 200 -9.49 18.16 11.39
N SER A 201 -10.00 17.92 10.21
CA SER A 201 -11.45 17.89 9.96
C SER A 201 -11.83 16.78 8.97
N VAL A 202 -13.04 16.26 9.17
CA VAL A 202 -13.75 15.40 8.23
C VAL A 202 -15.02 16.13 7.81
N VAL A 203 -15.18 16.34 6.50
CA VAL A 203 -16.43 16.88 5.93
C VAL A 203 -17.25 15.72 5.36
N ARG A 204 -18.52 15.64 5.73
CA ARG A 204 -19.48 14.69 5.19
C ARG A 204 -20.85 15.34 5.05
N ASN A 205 -21.52 15.10 3.92
CA ASN A 205 -22.81 15.72 3.60
C ASN A 205 -22.81 17.26 3.81
N GLY A 206 -21.71 17.93 3.42
CA GLY A 206 -21.54 19.37 3.61
C GLY A 206 -21.28 19.83 5.04
N LYS A 207 -21.27 18.93 6.03
CA LYS A 207 -21.01 19.26 7.43
C LYS A 207 -19.57 18.90 7.81
N ALA A 208 -18.80 19.92 8.21
CA ALA A 208 -17.46 19.74 8.76
C ALA A 208 -17.53 19.36 10.24
N SER A 209 -16.72 18.39 10.64
CA SER A 209 -16.49 17.97 12.03
C SER A 209 -15.01 18.02 12.33
N LYS A 210 -14.62 18.71 13.39
CA LYS A 210 -13.25 18.60 13.92
C LYS A 210 -13.00 17.18 14.38
N VAL A 211 -11.78 16.70 14.19
CA VAL A 211 -11.37 15.36 14.63
C VAL A 211 -9.97 15.39 15.22
N SER A 212 -9.74 14.47 16.14
CA SER A 212 -8.41 14.14 16.64
C SER A 212 -8.26 12.65 16.75
N GLY A 213 -7.02 12.13 16.81
CA GLY A 213 -6.83 10.70 16.89
C GLY A 213 -5.39 10.26 16.79
N THR A 214 -5.22 9.00 16.41
CA THR A 214 -3.91 8.36 16.22
C THR A 214 -3.88 7.61 14.90
N ALA A 215 -2.76 7.70 14.19
CA ALA A 215 -2.56 7.04 12.93
C ALA A 215 -1.30 6.18 12.91
N TRP A 216 -1.25 5.34 11.91
CA TRP A 216 -0.14 4.55 11.44
C TRP A 216 0.16 4.95 10.00
N LEU A 217 1.42 5.07 9.62
CA LEU A 217 1.84 5.23 8.23
C LEU A 217 2.87 4.17 7.88
N ASP A 218 2.67 3.50 6.76
CA ASP A 218 3.66 2.65 6.11
C ASP A 218 4.16 3.29 4.84
N HIS A 219 5.45 3.17 4.60
CA HIS A 219 6.06 3.44 3.32
C HIS A 219 6.88 2.22 2.90
N GLU A 220 6.57 1.71 1.73
CA GLU A 220 7.15 0.45 1.27
C GLU A 220 7.36 0.47 -0.25
N TRP A 221 8.52 -0.03 -0.72
CA TRP A 221 8.83 -0.12 -2.14
C TRP A 221 9.59 -1.39 -2.49
N SER A 222 9.33 -1.88 -3.70
CA SER A 222 9.92 -3.13 -4.19
C SER A 222 9.77 -3.27 -5.72
N THR A 223 10.46 -4.27 -6.24
CA THR A 223 10.29 -4.74 -7.61
C THR A 223 9.64 -6.12 -7.64
N SER A 224 9.83 -6.94 -6.61
CA SER A 224 9.32 -8.32 -6.53
C SER A 224 8.85 -8.66 -5.12
N VAL A 225 7.65 -8.19 -4.76
CA VAL A 225 7.11 -8.33 -3.39
C VAL A 225 6.63 -9.75 -3.11
N LEU A 226 5.84 -10.35 -4.01
CA LEU A 226 5.10 -11.57 -3.72
C LEU A 226 5.65 -12.80 -4.44
N ASN A 227 5.51 -13.94 -3.77
CA ASN A 227 5.64 -15.26 -4.38
C ASN A 227 4.52 -15.45 -5.44
N PRO A 228 4.80 -16.02 -6.62
CA PRO A 228 3.76 -16.35 -7.63
C PRO A 228 2.63 -17.24 -7.11
N ASP A 229 2.87 -18.01 -6.04
CA ASP A 229 1.84 -18.84 -5.39
C ASP A 229 1.03 -18.08 -4.33
N ALA A 230 1.36 -16.82 -4.05
CA ALA A 230 0.61 -16.01 -3.11
C ALA A 230 -0.78 -15.69 -3.65
N ALA A 231 -1.77 -15.82 -2.79
CA ALA A 231 -3.14 -15.36 -3.06
C ALA A 231 -3.37 -13.94 -2.55
N GLY A 232 -2.67 -13.54 -1.49
CA GLY A 232 -2.80 -12.24 -0.84
C GLY A 232 -2.10 -12.23 0.50
N TRP A 233 -2.36 -11.17 1.27
CA TRP A 233 -1.84 -11.03 2.63
C TRP A 233 -2.94 -10.62 3.61
N ASP A 234 -2.65 -10.85 4.88
CA ASP A 234 -3.31 -10.22 6.02
C ASP A 234 -2.25 -9.38 6.72
N TRP A 235 -2.55 -8.12 6.98
CA TRP A 235 -1.65 -7.18 7.64
C TRP A 235 -2.39 -6.46 8.77
N ALA A 236 -1.67 -6.14 9.83
CA ALA A 236 -2.18 -5.33 10.93
C ALA A 236 -1.11 -4.35 11.42
N GLY A 237 -1.49 -3.05 11.54
CA GLY A 237 -0.74 -2.01 12.23
C GLY A 237 -1.52 -1.57 13.46
N ILE A 238 -0.90 -1.66 14.64
CA ILE A 238 -1.55 -1.47 15.93
C ILE A 238 -0.81 -0.43 16.74
N ASN A 239 -1.52 0.62 17.14
CA ASN A 239 -1.07 1.60 18.12
C ASN A 239 -1.60 1.19 19.48
N LEU A 240 -0.69 0.87 20.41
CA LEU A 240 -1.03 0.45 21.76
C LEU A 240 -1.18 1.66 22.70
N ASP A 241 -2.06 1.54 23.69
CA ASP A 241 -2.41 2.62 24.61
C ASP A 241 -1.23 3.01 25.52
N ASP A 242 -0.26 2.12 25.70
CA ASP A 242 0.98 2.37 26.48
C ASP A 242 2.09 3.07 25.66
N GLY A 243 1.81 3.42 24.38
CA GLY A 243 2.76 4.04 23.46
C GLY A 243 3.60 3.04 22.65
N SER A 244 3.46 1.74 22.91
CA SER A 244 4.05 0.67 22.08
C SER A 244 3.34 0.56 20.73
N ALA A 245 3.93 -0.19 19.79
CA ALA A 245 3.36 -0.37 18.47
C ALA A 245 3.68 -1.77 17.93
N LEU A 246 2.70 -2.43 17.33
CA LEU A 246 2.85 -3.75 16.72
C LEU A 246 2.49 -3.70 15.23
N MET A 247 3.42 -4.12 14.38
CA MET A 247 3.13 -4.52 13.01
C MET A 247 3.16 -6.03 12.91
N ALA A 248 2.21 -6.62 12.20
CA ALA A 248 2.23 -8.03 11.87
C ALA A 248 1.64 -8.27 10.49
N PHE A 249 2.21 -9.20 9.73
CA PHE A 249 1.61 -9.66 8.48
C PHE A 249 1.84 -11.16 8.26
N GLN A 250 0.97 -11.75 7.42
CA GLN A 250 1.22 -13.04 6.78
C GLN A 250 0.91 -12.98 5.28
N ILE A 251 1.71 -13.67 4.51
CA ILE A 251 1.46 -13.95 3.09
C ILE A 251 0.77 -15.30 3.00
N ARG A 252 -0.38 -15.34 2.34
CA ARG A 252 -1.17 -16.55 2.15
C ARG A 252 -1.07 -17.06 0.72
N GLY A 253 -0.90 -18.36 0.58
CA GLY A 253 -1.02 -19.08 -0.68
C GLY A 253 -2.46 -19.38 -1.06
N LYS A 254 -2.65 -19.94 -2.25
CA LYS A 254 -3.91 -20.51 -2.69
C LYS A 254 -4.35 -21.59 -1.69
N GLY A 255 -5.62 -21.54 -1.26
CA GLY A 255 -6.13 -22.45 -0.23
C GLY A 255 -5.87 -21.99 1.22
N GLY A 256 -5.29 -20.79 1.42
CA GLY A 256 -5.13 -20.17 2.75
C GLY A 256 -3.89 -20.61 3.54
N ALA A 257 -3.02 -21.44 2.98
CA ALA A 257 -1.78 -21.85 3.62
C ALA A 257 -0.85 -20.64 3.84
N LYS A 258 -0.25 -20.55 5.03
CA LYS A 258 0.77 -19.54 5.33
C LYS A 258 2.04 -19.84 4.55
N LEU A 259 2.44 -18.90 3.66
CA LEU A 259 3.71 -18.97 2.93
C LEU A 259 4.84 -18.26 3.67
N TRP A 260 4.51 -17.14 4.32
CA TRP A 260 5.45 -16.33 5.09
C TRP A 260 4.69 -15.54 6.15
N ALA A 261 5.37 -15.14 7.19
CA ALA A 261 4.85 -14.20 8.17
C ALA A 261 6.00 -13.45 8.86
N HIS A 262 5.69 -12.29 9.40
CA HIS A 262 6.61 -11.50 10.21
C HIS A 262 5.81 -10.60 11.14
N ALA A 263 6.40 -10.26 12.29
CA ALA A 263 5.90 -9.20 13.13
C ALA A 263 7.05 -8.44 13.79
N ALA A 264 6.79 -7.19 14.13
CA ALA A 264 7.71 -6.33 14.86
C ALA A 264 6.93 -5.56 15.93
N LEU A 265 7.37 -5.68 17.18
CA LEU A 265 6.82 -4.97 18.33
C LEU A 265 7.86 -3.95 18.80
N ARG A 266 7.54 -2.67 18.68
CA ARG A 266 8.29 -1.58 19.32
C ARG A 266 7.67 -1.30 20.67
N ASP A 267 8.43 -1.40 21.73
CA ASP A 267 7.99 -1.04 23.06
C ASP A 267 8.00 0.48 23.28
N LYS A 268 7.49 0.92 24.43
CA LYS A 268 7.46 2.35 24.81
C LYS A 268 8.83 3.00 24.95
N SER A 269 9.90 2.23 25.08
CA SER A 269 11.29 2.73 25.14
C SER A 269 11.89 2.94 23.74
N GLY A 270 11.23 2.44 22.70
CA GLY A 270 11.70 2.46 21.32
C GLY A 270 12.46 1.19 20.91
N ALA A 271 12.66 0.21 21.81
CA ALA A 271 13.29 -1.05 21.48
C ALA A 271 12.35 -1.90 20.61
N VAL A 272 12.88 -2.46 19.51
CA VAL A 272 12.12 -3.26 18.55
C VAL A 272 12.47 -4.73 18.70
N LYS A 273 11.44 -5.55 18.91
CA LYS A 273 11.53 -7.01 18.86
C LYS A 273 10.91 -7.52 17.59
N HIS A 274 11.66 -8.29 16.82
CA HIS A 274 11.19 -8.99 15.64
C HIS A 274 10.76 -10.43 15.96
N PHE A 275 9.76 -10.94 15.26
CA PHE A 275 9.24 -12.30 15.39
C PHE A 275 9.40 -13.04 14.06
N ALA A 276 9.98 -14.22 14.12
CA ALA A 276 10.19 -15.08 12.97
C ALA A 276 8.86 -15.65 12.42
N PRO A 277 8.83 -16.20 11.20
CA PRO A 277 7.60 -16.68 10.57
C PRO A 277 6.85 -17.76 11.35
N ASP A 278 7.54 -18.58 12.14
CA ASP A 278 6.95 -19.64 12.99
C ASP A 278 6.39 -19.08 14.31
N GLU A 279 6.87 -17.92 14.76
CA GLU A 279 6.36 -17.22 15.94
C GLU A 279 5.09 -16.41 15.66
N VAL A 280 4.72 -16.19 14.39
CA VAL A 280 3.58 -15.37 13.98
C VAL A 280 2.46 -16.24 13.41
N ARG A 281 1.26 -16.10 13.96
CA ARG A 281 0.08 -16.83 13.50
C ARG A 281 -1.15 -15.96 13.52
N PHE A 282 -1.84 -15.90 12.37
CA PHE A 282 -3.17 -15.31 12.23
C PHE A 282 -4.23 -16.41 12.28
N THR A 283 -5.23 -16.23 13.13
CA THR A 283 -6.31 -17.20 13.31
C THR A 283 -7.65 -16.48 13.20
N PRO A 284 -8.44 -16.73 12.13
CA PRO A 284 -9.78 -16.19 11.98
C PRO A 284 -10.67 -16.53 13.19
N GLN A 285 -11.40 -15.51 13.71
CA GLN A 285 -12.35 -15.68 14.81
C GLN A 285 -13.79 -15.58 14.32
N ARG A 286 -14.06 -14.59 13.50
CA ARG A 286 -15.38 -14.32 12.94
C ARG A 286 -15.26 -13.85 11.51
N THR A 287 -16.12 -14.36 10.65
CA THR A 287 -16.18 -13.99 9.24
C THR A 287 -17.39 -13.11 8.95
N TRP A 288 -17.28 -12.33 7.90
CA TRP A 288 -18.36 -11.56 7.31
C TRP A 288 -18.34 -11.77 5.79
N ARG A 289 -19.52 -12.01 5.20
CA ARG A 289 -19.69 -12.17 3.76
C ARG A 289 -20.23 -10.88 3.18
N SER A 290 -19.51 -10.33 2.19
CA SER A 290 -19.94 -9.13 1.50
C SER A 290 -21.21 -9.36 0.69
N PRO A 291 -22.24 -8.52 0.86
CA PRO A 291 -23.43 -8.59 0.02
C PRO A 291 -23.19 -8.09 -1.43
N ARG A 292 -22.07 -7.38 -1.67
CA ARG A 292 -21.73 -6.82 -2.99
C ARG A 292 -20.92 -7.77 -3.86
N THR A 293 -19.94 -8.43 -3.26
CA THR A 293 -18.96 -9.26 -3.99
C THR A 293 -19.09 -10.75 -3.70
N ASN A 294 -19.83 -11.12 -2.67
CA ASN A 294 -19.89 -12.46 -2.09
C ASN A 294 -18.55 -12.97 -1.51
N ALA A 295 -17.52 -12.14 -1.46
CA ALA A 295 -16.28 -12.47 -0.77
C ALA A 295 -16.53 -12.65 0.74
N THR A 296 -15.80 -13.58 1.35
CA THR A 296 -15.90 -13.83 2.79
C THR A 296 -14.58 -13.46 3.44
N TYR A 297 -14.61 -12.49 4.36
CA TYR A 297 -13.45 -11.97 5.06
C TYR A 297 -13.45 -12.36 6.54
N PRO A 298 -12.32 -12.76 7.12
CA PRO A 298 -12.17 -12.98 8.56
C PRO A 298 -12.00 -11.65 9.30
N VAL A 299 -13.09 -10.90 9.44
CA VAL A 299 -13.11 -9.52 9.94
C VAL A 299 -12.75 -9.37 11.41
N ALA A 300 -12.87 -10.43 12.22
CA ALA A 300 -12.27 -10.51 13.54
C ALA A 300 -11.15 -11.56 13.52
N MET A 301 -9.98 -11.17 14.02
CA MET A 301 -8.75 -11.94 13.89
C MET A 301 -8.04 -12.05 15.23
N GLN A 302 -7.51 -13.22 15.52
CA GLN A 302 -6.52 -13.39 16.58
C GLN A 302 -5.13 -13.47 15.95
N ILE A 303 -4.21 -12.66 16.43
CA ILE A 303 -2.80 -12.69 16.03
C ILE A 303 -1.99 -13.14 17.23
N ARG A 304 -1.15 -14.17 17.06
CA ARG A 304 -0.16 -14.57 18.05
C ARG A 304 1.24 -14.14 17.59
N THR A 305 1.99 -13.51 18.50
CA THR A 305 3.39 -13.15 18.29
C THR A 305 4.21 -13.63 19.50
N GLY A 306 4.99 -14.71 19.29
CA GLY A 306 5.65 -15.41 20.40
C GLY A 306 4.64 -15.91 21.44
N ALA A 307 4.75 -15.41 22.68
CA ALA A 307 3.86 -15.76 23.79
C ALA A 307 2.61 -14.88 23.91
N SER A 308 2.56 -13.72 23.22
CA SER A 308 1.43 -12.79 23.33
C SER A 308 0.35 -13.11 22.32
N THR A 309 -0.91 -12.88 22.72
CA THR A 309 -2.10 -13.03 21.88
C THR A 309 -2.82 -11.69 21.77
N TRP A 310 -3.12 -11.30 20.53
CA TRP A 310 -3.79 -10.05 20.17
C TRP A 310 -5.14 -10.38 19.50
N GLU A 311 -6.22 -9.89 20.06
CA GLU A 311 -7.57 -10.09 19.53
C GLU A 311 -8.07 -8.82 18.88
N LEU A 312 -8.32 -8.87 17.58
CA LEU A 312 -8.74 -7.74 16.76
C LEU A 312 -10.22 -7.85 16.47
N THR A 313 -10.97 -6.83 16.89
CA THR A 313 -12.42 -6.72 16.66
C THR A 313 -12.71 -5.50 15.81
N PRO A 314 -13.41 -5.66 14.65
CA PRO A 314 -13.65 -4.54 13.73
C PRO A 314 -14.62 -3.52 14.31
N LEU A 315 -14.42 -2.23 13.99
CA LEU A 315 -15.33 -1.13 14.29
C LEU A 315 -16.73 -1.39 13.69
N GLN A 316 -16.75 -1.95 12.49
CA GLN A 316 -17.94 -2.42 11.78
C GLN A 316 -17.56 -3.57 10.84
N ASN A 317 -18.51 -4.43 10.48
CA ASN A 317 -18.21 -5.60 9.63
C ASN A 317 -17.93 -5.21 8.18
N ASP A 318 -18.71 -4.27 7.63
CA ASP A 318 -18.61 -3.84 6.25
C ASP A 318 -17.57 -2.74 6.11
N GLN A 319 -16.30 -3.17 5.96
CA GLN A 319 -15.17 -2.31 5.61
C GLN A 319 -14.51 -2.79 4.32
N GLU A 320 -15.31 -3.34 3.39
CA GLU A 320 -14.85 -3.76 2.07
C GLU A 320 -14.63 -2.55 1.16
N LEU A 321 -13.45 -2.48 0.54
CA LEU A 321 -13.03 -1.49 -0.46
C LEU A 321 -12.99 -2.14 -1.85
N ASP A 322 -13.79 -1.62 -2.76
CA ASP A 322 -13.84 -2.05 -4.15
C ASP A 322 -12.97 -1.13 -5.02
N SER A 323 -11.75 -1.57 -5.29
CA SER A 323 -10.78 -0.82 -6.11
C SER A 323 -10.63 -1.36 -7.53
N ARG A 324 -11.66 -2.06 -8.04
CA ARG A 324 -11.60 -2.67 -9.38
C ARG A 324 -11.40 -1.67 -10.51
N GLN A 325 -11.78 -0.41 -10.32
CA GLN A 325 -11.59 0.65 -11.33
C GLN A 325 -10.15 1.17 -11.40
N SER A 326 -9.35 0.96 -10.36
CA SER A 326 -7.97 1.43 -10.29
C SER A 326 -6.96 0.30 -10.29
N THR A 327 -7.05 -0.65 -9.36
CA THR A 327 -6.09 -1.76 -9.21
C THR A 327 -6.63 -3.10 -9.66
N GLY A 328 -7.91 -3.21 -10.00
CA GLY A 328 -8.58 -4.48 -10.33
C GLY A 328 -8.87 -5.36 -9.11
N ALA A 329 -8.58 -4.89 -7.90
CA ALA A 329 -8.71 -5.63 -6.65
C ALA A 329 -9.98 -5.27 -5.86
N VAL A 330 -10.40 -6.17 -4.99
CA VAL A 330 -11.32 -5.92 -3.89
C VAL A 330 -10.69 -6.50 -2.63
N TYR A 331 -10.66 -5.71 -1.57
CA TYR A 331 -10.07 -6.11 -0.30
C TYR A 331 -10.84 -5.52 0.87
N TRP A 332 -10.58 -5.99 2.07
CA TRP A 332 -11.21 -5.48 3.28
C TRP A 332 -10.15 -4.72 4.08
N GLU A 333 -10.47 -3.48 4.44
CA GLU A 333 -9.62 -2.61 5.23
C GLU A 333 -10.42 -1.99 6.36
N GLY A 334 -10.04 -2.31 7.58
CA GLY A 334 -10.88 -1.93 8.69
C GLY A 334 -10.17 -1.47 9.94
N ALA A 335 -10.73 -0.41 10.52
CA ALA A 335 -10.43 -0.01 11.88
C ALA A 335 -10.84 -1.10 12.86
N VAL A 336 -9.91 -1.49 13.76
CA VAL A 336 -10.11 -2.54 14.75
C VAL A 336 -9.72 -2.05 16.15
N THR A 337 -10.47 -2.48 17.16
CA THR A 337 -10.02 -2.45 18.56
C THR A 337 -9.18 -3.67 18.85
N VAL A 338 -8.25 -3.55 19.79
CA VAL A 338 -7.29 -4.60 20.10
C VAL A 338 -7.31 -4.91 21.58
N GLN A 339 -7.41 -6.20 21.89
CA GLN A 339 -7.12 -6.71 23.23
C GLN A 339 -5.82 -7.51 23.20
N ARG A 340 -5.06 -7.46 24.27
CA ARG A 340 -3.88 -8.29 24.50
C ARG A 340 -4.14 -9.18 25.68
N ASP A 341 -4.03 -10.48 25.45
CA ASP A 341 -4.24 -11.49 26.49
C ASP A 341 -5.58 -11.27 27.26
N GLY A 342 -6.65 -10.88 26.52
CA GLY A 342 -7.99 -10.62 27.05
C GLY A 342 -8.22 -9.23 27.66
N GLN A 343 -7.24 -8.33 27.66
CA GLN A 343 -7.38 -6.96 28.18
C GLN A 343 -7.28 -5.92 27.06
N THR A 344 -8.05 -4.83 27.16
CA THR A 344 -7.96 -3.72 26.20
C THR A 344 -6.53 -3.21 26.13
N ALA A 345 -6.00 -3.10 24.92
CA ALA A 345 -4.60 -2.79 24.69
C ALA A 345 -4.39 -1.64 23.69
N GLY A 346 -5.35 -1.33 22.83
CA GLY A 346 -5.19 -0.27 21.85
C GLY A 346 -6.15 -0.36 20.68
N ARG A 347 -5.75 0.30 19.59
CA ARG A 347 -6.49 0.41 18.34
C ARG A 347 -5.56 0.23 17.15
N GLY A 348 -6.08 -0.28 16.06
CA GLY A 348 -5.28 -0.50 14.86
C GLY A 348 -6.11 -0.56 13.60
N TYR A 349 -5.47 -1.05 12.57
CA TYR A 349 -6.08 -1.35 11.28
C TYR A 349 -5.73 -2.78 10.88
N LEU A 350 -6.67 -3.48 10.27
CA LEU A 350 -6.51 -4.82 9.71
C LEU A 350 -6.79 -4.73 8.21
N GLU A 351 -5.89 -5.21 7.38
CA GLU A 351 -6.03 -5.32 5.93
C GLU A 351 -6.06 -6.79 5.52
N LEU A 352 -7.02 -7.15 4.67
CA LEU A 352 -7.27 -8.51 4.20
C LEU A 352 -7.39 -8.51 2.69
N THR A 353 -6.34 -8.95 1.99
CA THR A 353 -6.31 -9.00 0.52
C THR A 353 -6.47 -10.41 -0.02
N GLY A 354 -6.83 -10.54 -1.29
CA GLY A 354 -6.87 -11.86 -1.96
C GLY A 354 -8.04 -12.77 -1.59
N TYR A 355 -9.03 -12.28 -0.87
CA TYR A 355 -10.23 -13.05 -0.49
C TYR A 355 -11.32 -13.02 -1.58
N PHE A 356 -11.39 -11.96 -2.36
CA PHE A 356 -12.29 -11.88 -3.52
C PHE A 356 -11.70 -12.66 -4.70
N LYS A 357 -10.46 -12.40 -5.05
CA LYS A 357 -9.66 -13.09 -6.07
C LYS A 357 -8.18 -13.01 -5.66
N PRO A 358 -7.35 -13.97 -6.04
CA PRO A 358 -5.90 -13.87 -5.84
C PRO A 358 -5.37 -12.54 -6.38
N LEU A 359 -4.54 -11.90 -5.58
CA LEU A 359 -3.92 -10.62 -5.93
C LEU A 359 -2.88 -10.85 -7.02
N LYS A 360 -2.81 -9.91 -7.98
CA LYS A 360 -1.74 -9.84 -8.99
C LYS A 360 -1.09 -8.47 -8.85
N LEU A 361 0.23 -8.44 -8.57
CA LEU A 361 1.05 -7.24 -8.47
C LEU A 361 1.98 -7.13 -9.67
#